data_d61d10fc5f8930334e4cadfb36cf231f
#
_entry.id   d61d10fc5f8930334e4cadfb36cf231f
#
_cell.length_a   1.000
_cell.length_b   1.000
_cell.length_c   1.000
_cell.angle_alpha   90.00
_cell.angle_beta   90.00
_cell.angle_gamma   90.00
#
_symmetry.space_group_name_H-M   'P 1'
#
loop_
_entity.id
_entity.type
_entity.pdbx_description
1 polymer ?
#
loop_
_entity_poly.entity_id
_entity_poly.type
_entity_poly.pdbx_seq_one_letter_code
_entity_poly.pdbx_strand_id
1 'polypeptide(L)'
;MKKIKNSLSKILLLMIACLSVGTIACASSSATTEVQIAIEGSDMIRSVQTGDGKQVFGYLLAAGVAAGLGIICVLKKKRKGMLAVLVLFLSMFFVNHSVYAADRTDNVNITIPSSISIAFEDTGETNISDFTINNQSLVPVAIESVKVTECNDWKLCDAKGEIPVNTKQMAFTFEGQCLKPDDNDLNIEVKENSSKDCDIQIDRGAWTTSKTSETAMQMEFEYQIGQKEFQLAFDVNGCQQEVASQMVSNGNRVSLPNAEREGYVLLGWEDSSGNLYTDEFVMPIGDVTLTAKWKEKTAYGIYIAQDKSLRFIQSAEEIHPGSVYKGMTVTDVFTGFDKATYRSKEQVPWYDGDWYETRIIKKVIVEDVIQPVNIAYWFYYFYEIEYMDISKLDTSKVQDMSYAFYMLGLLSPPSITLVGFDMLNTSNVTNMQETFAYAALNASKFVVDLSRWDVSKVTNMRRMFNETGYSASTFGLGDLSKWNVSNVTDMYEMFNNAGLNASWYLDCSQWNVSKVKTHPYFDSGVDSKIKDPHWVY
;
A
#
# COMPACT_ATOMS: atom_id res chain seq x y z
N MET A 1 26.59 -21.27 -30.50
CA MET A 1 26.31 -19.92 -29.97
C MET A 1 25.59 -18.99 -31.00
N LYS A 2 25.96 -18.89 -32.27
CA LYS A 2 25.23 -18.06 -33.28
C LYS A 2 23.74 -18.41 -33.47
N LYS A 3 23.34 -19.70 -33.44
CA LYS A 3 21.94 -20.14 -33.55
C LYS A 3 21.06 -19.76 -32.32
N ILE A 4 21.66 -19.64 -31.15
CA ILE A 4 20.95 -19.24 -29.89
C ILE A 4 20.70 -17.74 -29.89
N LYS A 5 21.65 -16.92 -30.37
CA LYS A 5 21.47 -15.46 -30.51
C LYS A 5 20.34 -15.09 -31.48
N ASN A 6 20.23 -15.80 -32.63
CA ASN A 6 19.15 -15.55 -33.58
C ASN A 6 17.76 -15.97 -33.08
N SER A 7 17.66 -17.01 -32.23
CA SER A 7 16.40 -17.38 -31.58
C SER A 7 15.97 -16.38 -30.48
N LEU A 8 16.92 -15.90 -29.67
CA LEU A 8 16.65 -14.87 -28.64
C LEU A 8 16.24 -13.54 -29.26
N SER A 9 16.87 -13.13 -30.36
CA SER A 9 16.52 -11.90 -31.11
C SER A 9 15.11 -11.97 -31.73
N LYS A 10 14.70 -13.14 -32.25
CA LYS A 10 13.34 -13.34 -32.77
C LYS A 10 12.27 -13.39 -31.67
N ILE A 11 12.59 -13.95 -30.50
CA ILE A 11 11.71 -13.97 -29.34
C ILE A 11 11.55 -12.54 -28.78
N LEU A 12 12.63 -11.77 -28.71
CA LEU A 12 12.59 -10.36 -28.29
C LEU A 12 11.79 -9.48 -29.28
N LEU A 13 11.90 -9.70 -30.58
CA LEU A 13 11.09 -9.01 -31.59
C LEU A 13 9.59 -9.39 -31.49
N LEU A 14 9.29 -10.65 -31.19
CA LEU A 14 7.90 -11.08 -30.95
C LEU A 14 7.32 -10.46 -29.69
N MET A 15 8.12 -10.33 -28.61
CA MET A 15 7.71 -9.65 -27.38
C MET A 15 7.48 -8.16 -27.60
N ILE A 16 8.33 -7.49 -28.38
CA ILE A 16 8.15 -6.07 -28.72
C ILE A 16 6.90 -5.87 -29.59
N ALA A 17 6.63 -6.78 -30.53
CA ALA A 17 5.41 -6.74 -31.33
C ALA A 17 4.13 -6.97 -30.51
N CYS A 18 4.17 -7.84 -29.48
CA CYS A 18 3.05 -8.02 -28.57
C CYS A 18 2.85 -6.81 -27.62
N LEU A 19 3.93 -6.12 -27.24
CA LEU A 19 3.87 -4.90 -26.44
C LEU A 19 3.33 -3.70 -27.25
N SER A 20 3.58 -3.64 -28.56
CA SER A 20 3.08 -2.56 -29.43
C SER A 20 1.59 -2.72 -29.80
N VAL A 21 1.02 -3.91 -29.68
CA VAL A 21 -0.42 -4.15 -29.90
C VAL A 21 -1.24 -3.87 -28.63
N GLY A 22 -0.61 -3.90 -27.45
CA GLY A 22 -1.27 -3.60 -26.15
C GLY A 22 -1.46 -2.10 -25.87
N THR A 23 -0.88 -1.20 -26.67
CA THR A 23 -0.93 0.26 -26.43
C THR A 23 -1.87 1.04 -27.35
N ILE A 24 -2.65 0.36 -28.20
CA ILE A 24 -3.65 1.02 -29.06
C ILE A 24 -5.03 0.38 -28.76
N ALA A 25 -5.57 0.71 -27.62
CA ALA A 25 -6.99 0.60 -27.34
C ALA A 25 -7.38 1.62 -26.25
N CYS A 26 -7.05 2.91 -26.52
CA CYS A 26 -7.91 3.97 -26.03
C CYS A 26 -9.09 4.02 -27.00
N ALA A 27 -9.98 3.05 -26.92
CA ALA A 27 -11.24 3.10 -27.61
C ALA A 27 -12.12 4.11 -26.88
N SER A 28 -12.53 5.15 -27.56
CA SER A 28 -13.73 5.88 -27.25
C SER A 28 -14.85 4.85 -27.02
N SER A 29 -15.45 4.84 -25.83
CA SER A 29 -16.62 4.00 -25.56
C SER A 29 -17.82 4.62 -26.27
N SER A 30 -18.02 4.29 -27.55
CA SER A 30 -19.28 4.50 -28.21
C SER A 30 -20.21 3.34 -27.87
N ALA A 31 -21.36 3.63 -27.30
CA ALA A 31 -22.43 2.66 -27.15
C ALA A 31 -23.48 2.93 -28.25
N THR A 32 -24.02 1.88 -28.84
CA THR A 32 -25.03 1.98 -29.90
C THR A 32 -26.37 1.53 -29.38
N THR A 33 -27.44 2.28 -29.69
CA THR A 33 -28.83 1.93 -29.39
C THR A 33 -29.64 1.88 -30.67
N GLU A 34 -30.28 0.74 -30.92
CA GLU A 34 -31.12 0.54 -32.09
C GLU A 34 -32.55 1.02 -31.80
N VAL A 35 -33.09 1.90 -32.66
CA VAL A 35 -34.45 2.39 -32.61
C VAL A 35 -35.17 1.97 -33.88
N GLN A 36 -36.35 1.33 -33.74
CA GLN A 36 -37.19 0.95 -34.87
C GLN A 36 -38.31 1.96 -35.06
N ILE A 37 -38.45 2.48 -36.28
CA ILE A 37 -39.57 3.34 -36.66
C ILE A 37 -40.64 2.46 -37.29
N ALA A 38 -41.76 2.30 -36.58
CA ALA A 38 -42.95 1.57 -37.06
C ALA A 38 -44.06 2.53 -37.46
N ILE A 39 -44.69 2.25 -38.59
CA ILE A 39 -45.88 2.95 -39.04
C ILE A 39 -47.09 2.14 -38.61
N GLU A 40 -47.87 2.67 -37.67
CA GLU A 40 -49.04 2.16 -36.95
C GLU A 40 -48.94 0.89 -36.09
N GLY A 41 -49.30 1.02 -34.83
CA GLY A 41 -50.00 0.02 -33.99
C GLY A 41 -49.19 -0.71 -32.92
N SER A 42 -49.43 -0.27 -31.72
CA SER A 42 -49.33 -0.90 -30.40
C SER A 42 -47.99 -0.91 -29.66
N ASP A 43 -48.08 -0.30 -28.51
CA ASP A 43 -47.27 -0.25 -27.30
C ASP A 43 -46.30 -1.40 -27.07
N MET A 44 -45.03 -1.10 -26.97
CA MET A 44 -44.15 -1.71 -25.99
C MET A 44 -42.94 -0.82 -25.70
N ILE A 45 -42.97 -0.22 -24.51
CA ILE A 45 -41.76 0.40 -23.90
C ILE A 45 -40.87 -0.72 -23.39
N ARG A 46 -39.65 -0.84 -23.90
CA ARG A 46 -38.60 -1.63 -23.27
C ARG A 46 -37.42 -0.71 -22.97
N SER A 47 -37.10 -0.61 -21.70
CA SER A 47 -35.80 -0.10 -21.28
C SER A 47 -34.69 -1.04 -21.78
N VAL A 48 -33.80 -0.52 -22.57
CA VAL A 48 -32.62 -1.28 -22.98
C VAL A 48 -31.49 -1.01 -21.96
N GLN A 49 -31.23 -2.02 -21.14
CA GLN A 49 -29.96 -2.06 -20.41
C GLN A 49 -28.86 -2.35 -21.43
N THR A 50 -27.87 -1.46 -21.50
CA THR A 50 -26.69 -1.66 -22.33
C THR A 50 -25.96 -2.93 -21.87
N GLY A 51 -25.85 -3.88 -22.79
CA GLY A 51 -25.36 -5.22 -22.51
C GLY A 51 -23.83 -5.33 -22.49
N ASP A 52 -23.42 -6.05 -21.50
CA ASP A 52 -22.29 -6.98 -21.41
C ASP A 52 -20.95 -6.69 -22.12
N GLY A 53 -20.06 -6.03 -21.37
CA GLY A 53 -18.61 -6.05 -21.60
C GLY A 53 -17.94 -7.43 -21.39
N LYS A 54 -18.68 -8.49 -21.09
CA LYS A 54 -18.13 -9.84 -20.77
C LYS A 54 -17.52 -10.58 -21.94
N GLN A 55 -17.87 -10.27 -23.17
CA GLN A 55 -17.33 -11.00 -24.33
C GLN A 55 -15.88 -10.62 -24.68
N VAL A 56 -15.47 -9.37 -24.47
CA VAL A 56 -14.09 -8.92 -24.80
C VAL A 56 -13.05 -9.54 -23.86
N PHE A 57 -13.42 -9.77 -22.59
CA PHE A 57 -12.52 -10.40 -21.60
C PHE A 57 -12.23 -11.87 -21.94
N GLY A 58 -13.20 -12.60 -22.48
CA GLY A 58 -13.03 -14.00 -22.88
C GLY A 58 -12.01 -14.19 -24.00
N TYR A 59 -11.95 -13.29 -24.96
CA TYR A 59 -11.01 -13.38 -26.10
C TYR A 59 -9.59 -13.02 -25.72
N LEU A 60 -9.37 -12.04 -24.83
CA LEU A 60 -8.03 -11.68 -24.34
C LEU A 60 -7.44 -12.77 -23.46
N LEU A 61 -8.24 -13.41 -22.61
CA LEU A 61 -7.80 -14.54 -21.78
C LEU A 61 -7.47 -15.77 -22.65
N ALA A 62 -8.28 -16.04 -23.66
CA ALA A 62 -8.04 -17.14 -24.60
C ALA A 62 -6.76 -16.92 -25.44
N ALA A 63 -6.49 -15.70 -25.88
CA ALA A 63 -5.27 -15.35 -26.60
C ALA A 63 -4.02 -15.45 -25.72
N GLY A 64 -4.09 -15.00 -24.44
CA GLY A 64 -3.01 -15.13 -23.46
C GLY A 64 -2.68 -16.59 -23.12
N VAL A 65 -3.70 -17.42 -22.92
CA VAL A 65 -3.53 -18.87 -22.65
C VAL A 65 -2.99 -19.59 -23.88
N ALA A 66 -3.43 -19.27 -25.08
CA ALA A 66 -2.93 -19.88 -26.32
C ALA A 66 -1.46 -19.51 -26.58
N ALA A 67 -1.05 -18.27 -26.32
CA ALA A 67 0.35 -17.84 -26.42
C ALA A 67 1.23 -18.53 -25.35
N GLY A 68 0.75 -18.63 -24.10
CA GLY A 68 1.44 -19.34 -23.01
C GLY A 68 1.63 -20.83 -23.32
N LEU A 69 0.61 -21.51 -23.82
CA LEU A 69 0.67 -22.92 -24.21
C LEU A 69 1.60 -23.16 -25.40
N GLY A 70 1.63 -22.25 -26.37
CA GLY A 70 2.55 -22.30 -27.52
C GLY A 70 4.02 -22.24 -27.07
N ILE A 71 4.35 -21.38 -26.13
CA ILE A 71 5.70 -21.24 -25.55
C ILE A 71 6.09 -22.49 -24.76
N ILE A 72 5.16 -23.07 -23.97
CA ILE A 72 5.39 -24.29 -23.20
C ILE A 72 5.66 -25.47 -24.15
N CYS A 73 4.95 -25.59 -25.28
CA CYS A 73 5.19 -26.63 -26.28
C CYS A 73 6.56 -26.53 -26.95
N VAL A 74 7.06 -25.31 -27.22
CA VAL A 74 8.38 -25.09 -27.83
C VAL A 74 9.53 -25.38 -26.83
N LEU A 75 9.32 -25.13 -25.54
CA LEU A 75 10.35 -25.32 -24.50
C LEU A 75 10.43 -26.74 -23.96
N LYS A 76 9.36 -27.53 -24.08
CA LYS A 76 9.35 -28.96 -23.64
C LYS A 76 10.41 -29.83 -24.35
N LYS A 77 11.00 -29.34 -25.44
CA LYS A 77 12.02 -30.02 -26.24
C LYS A 77 13.47 -29.79 -25.79
N LYS A 78 13.76 -28.85 -24.83
CA LYS A 78 15.13 -28.57 -24.37
C LYS A 78 15.22 -28.15 -22.88
N ARG A 79 15.65 -29.11 -22.02
CA ARG A 79 16.22 -28.99 -20.66
C ARG A 79 15.34 -28.43 -19.53
N LYS A 80 15.12 -29.30 -18.52
CA LYS A 80 14.28 -29.07 -17.31
C LYS A 80 14.66 -27.86 -16.43
N GLY A 81 15.90 -27.35 -16.46
CA GLY A 81 16.32 -26.25 -15.60
C GLY A 81 15.95 -24.85 -16.13
N MET A 82 15.83 -24.69 -17.45
CA MET A 82 15.48 -23.38 -18.06
C MET A 82 13.97 -23.11 -18.06
N LEU A 83 13.16 -24.15 -17.88
CA LEU A 83 11.70 -24.05 -17.81
C LEU A 83 11.24 -23.36 -16.51
N ALA A 84 11.88 -23.66 -15.37
CA ALA A 84 11.53 -23.10 -14.08
C ALA A 84 11.79 -21.58 -14.02
N VAL A 85 12.91 -21.12 -14.59
CA VAL A 85 13.26 -19.68 -14.62
C VAL A 85 12.33 -18.89 -15.55
N LEU A 86 11.90 -19.47 -16.67
CA LEU A 86 11.00 -18.79 -17.62
C LEU A 86 9.56 -18.71 -17.10
N VAL A 87 9.09 -19.75 -16.39
CA VAL A 87 7.77 -19.75 -15.73
C VAL A 87 7.74 -18.76 -14.57
N LEU A 88 8.83 -18.63 -13.81
CA LEU A 88 8.95 -17.61 -12.75
C LEU A 88 9.00 -16.18 -13.35
N PHE A 89 9.71 -15.96 -14.43
CA PHE A 89 9.76 -14.65 -15.11
C PHE A 89 8.40 -14.28 -15.71
N LEU A 90 7.67 -15.20 -16.32
CA LEU A 90 6.31 -14.96 -16.82
C LEU A 90 5.31 -14.75 -15.67
N SER A 91 5.41 -15.48 -14.56
CA SER A 91 4.55 -15.25 -13.41
C SER A 91 4.80 -13.88 -12.74
N MET A 92 6.05 -13.40 -12.69
CA MET A 92 6.36 -12.06 -12.21
C MET A 92 5.85 -10.94 -13.15
N PHE A 93 5.77 -11.17 -14.46
CA PHE A 93 5.20 -10.20 -15.41
C PHE A 93 3.66 -10.17 -15.39
N PHE A 94 3.00 -11.29 -15.07
CA PHE A 94 1.53 -11.36 -15.02
C PHE A 94 0.92 -10.96 -13.68
N VAL A 95 1.71 -10.88 -12.60
CA VAL A 95 1.21 -10.51 -11.27
C VAL A 95 1.06 -8.98 -11.09
N ASN A 96 1.64 -8.15 -11.98
CA ASN A 96 1.67 -6.70 -11.76
C ASN A 96 0.99 -5.83 -12.82
N HIS A 97 0.12 -6.38 -13.67
CA HIS A 97 -0.69 -5.54 -14.55
C HIS A 97 -2.14 -6.06 -14.58
N SER A 98 -2.84 -5.88 -13.47
CA SER A 98 -4.29 -5.78 -13.54
C SER A 98 -4.62 -4.41 -14.15
N VAL A 99 -4.71 -4.37 -15.48
CA VAL A 99 -5.39 -3.26 -16.15
C VAL A 99 -6.87 -3.42 -15.81
N TYR A 100 -7.29 -2.86 -14.68
CA TYR A 100 -8.70 -2.60 -14.43
C TYR A 100 -9.11 -1.49 -15.39
N ALA A 101 -9.63 -1.87 -16.56
CA ALA A 101 -10.60 -1.03 -17.21
C ALA A 101 -11.81 -1.05 -16.27
N ALA A 102 -11.91 -0.09 -15.37
CA ALA A 102 -13.15 0.17 -14.66
C ALA A 102 -14.19 0.32 -15.74
N ASP A 103 -15.23 -0.51 -15.69
CA ASP A 103 -16.38 -0.42 -16.59
C ASP A 103 -17.02 0.94 -16.32
N ARG A 104 -16.71 1.94 -17.18
CA ARG A 104 -17.09 3.34 -16.99
C ARG A 104 -18.57 3.57 -17.18
N THR A 105 -19.31 2.53 -17.56
CA THR A 105 -20.74 2.59 -17.92
C THR A 105 -21.68 2.35 -16.75
N ASP A 106 -21.20 1.88 -15.59
CA ASP A 106 -22.06 1.49 -14.46
C ASP A 106 -22.95 2.63 -13.92
N ASN A 107 -22.61 3.91 -14.20
CA ASN A 107 -23.34 5.07 -13.76
C ASN A 107 -23.94 5.91 -14.92
N VAL A 108 -23.96 5.38 -16.13
CA VAL A 108 -24.63 6.00 -17.28
C VAL A 108 -25.99 5.36 -17.45
N ASN A 109 -27.02 6.16 -17.27
CA ASN A 109 -28.42 5.75 -17.45
C ASN A 109 -29.10 6.69 -18.43
N ILE A 110 -29.10 6.29 -19.70
CA ILE A 110 -29.79 7.00 -20.79
C ILE A 110 -30.89 6.13 -21.33
N THR A 111 -32.06 6.72 -21.53
CA THR A 111 -33.20 6.07 -22.15
C THR A 111 -33.53 6.79 -23.45
N ILE A 112 -33.51 6.05 -24.55
CA ILE A 112 -33.91 6.48 -25.88
C ILE A 112 -35.14 5.64 -26.25
N PRO A 113 -36.23 6.22 -26.76
CA PRO A 113 -37.39 5.44 -27.20
C PRO A 113 -37.02 4.39 -28.24
N SER A 114 -37.53 3.17 -28.07
CA SER A 114 -37.21 2.05 -28.96
C SER A 114 -38.01 2.06 -30.27
N SER A 115 -38.99 2.95 -30.41
CA SER A 115 -39.81 3.10 -31.60
C SER A 115 -40.43 4.49 -31.70
N ILE A 116 -40.62 4.95 -32.92
CA ILE A 116 -41.42 6.12 -33.23
C ILE A 116 -42.63 5.62 -34.02
N SER A 117 -43.84 5.89 -33.49
CA SER A 117 -45.08 5.57 -34.16
C SER A 117 -45.57 6.76 -34.98
N ILE A 118 -45.87 6.53 -36.22
CA ILE A 118 -46.33 7.54 -37.16
C ILE A 118 -47.72 7.10 -37.65
N ALA A 119 -48.76 7.84 -37.30
CA ALA A 119 -50.09 7.64 -37.79
C ALA A 119 -50.40 8.65 -38.90
N PHE A 120 -50.93 8.15 -40.00
CA PHE A 120 -51.35 8.96 -41.12
C PHE A 120 -52.87 9.04 -41.19
N GLU A 121 -53.39 10.24 -41.05
CA GLU A 121 -54.84 10.47 -41.14
C GLU A 121 -55.28 10.73 -42.61
N ASP A 122 -56.55 10.42 -42.92
CA ASP A 122 -57.14 10.67 -44.21
C ASP A 122 -57.19 12.18 -44.55
N THR A 123 -57.07 13.05 -43.58
CA THR A 123 -56.98 14.51 -43.71
C THR A 123 -55.64 14.99 -44.28
N GLY A 124 -54.63 14.12 -44.37
CA GLY A 124 -53.28 14.46 -44.78
C GLY A 124 -52.39 14.90 -43.58
N GLU A 125 -52.96 14.94 -42.40
CA GLU A 125 -52.20 15.22 -41.19
C GLU A 125 -51.38 13.99 -40.77
N THR A 126 -50.22 14.23 -40.15
CA THR A 126 -49.31 13.21 -39.66
C THR A 126 -49.18 13.34 -38.14
N ASN A 127 -49.67 12.34 -37.43
CA ASN A 127 -49.45 12.27 -35.97
C ASN A 127 -48.20 11.45 -35.69
N ILE A 128 -47.27 12.05 -34.97
CA ILE A 128 -45.96 11.46 -34.59
C ILE A 128 -45.95 11.32 -33.07
N SER A 129 -45.54 10.15 -32.57
CA SER A 129 -45.35 9.99 -31.12
C SER A 129 -44.17 10.84 -30.64
N ASP A 130 -44.26 11.36 -29.43
CA ASP A 130 -43.16 12.08 -28.79
C ASP A 130 -41.90 11.22 -28.74
N PHE A 131 -40.77 11.86 -29.00
CA PHE A 131 -39.46 11.23 -28.90
C PHE A 131 -38.61 12.00 -27.90
N THR A 132 -38.56 11.49 -26.69
CA THR A 132 -37.86 12.13 -25.58
C THR A 132 -36.65 11.28 -25.17
N ILE A 133 -35.46 11.84 -25.23
CA ILE A 133 -34.25 11.24 -24.69
C ILE A 133 -34.12 11.62 -23.23
N ASN A 134 -34.04 10.63 -22.33
CA ASN A 134 -33.87 10.87 -20.90
C ASN A 134 -32.46 10.49 -20.48
N ASN A 135 -31.75 11.42 -19.88
CA ASN A 135 -30.43 11.20 -19.27
C ASN A 135 -30.57 11.28 -17.74
N GLN A 136 -30.53 10.15 -17.07
CA GLN A 136 -30.54 10.04 -15.61
C GLN A 136 -29.12 9.88 -15.04
N SER A 137 -28.11 10.06 -15.88
CA SER A 137 -26.69 9.99 -15.47
C SER A 137 -26.26 11.25 -14.74
N LEU A 138 -25.20 11.14 -13.97
CA LEU A 138 -24.57 12.28 -13.29
C LEU A 138 -23.70 13.15 -14.22
N VAL A 139 -23.59 12.80 -15.50
CA VAL A 139 -22.81 13.47 -16.52
C VAL A 139 -23.66 13.78 -17.75
N PRO A 140 -23.35 14.83 -18.53
CA PRO A 140 -24.03 15.08 -19.80
C PRO A 140 -23.71 13.97 -20.81
N VAL A 141 -24.62 13.76 -21.75
CA VAL A 141 -24.45 12.82 -22.86
C VAL A 141 -24.67 13.57 -24.18
N ALA A 142 -23.79 13.40 -25.13
CA ALA A 142 -23.91 13.94 -26.48
C ALA A 142 -24.24 12.81 -27.46
N ILE A 143 -25.34 12.93 -28.19
CA ILE A 143 -25.62 12.07 -29.36
C ILE A 143 -24.86 12.65 -30.54
N GLU A 144 -23.86 11.92 -31.01
CA GLU A 144 -22.95 12.41 -32.06
C GLU A 144 -23.44 12.05 -33.46
N SER A 145 -24.03 10.87 -33.64
CA SER A 145 -24.50 10.40 -34.93
C SER A 145 -25.72 9.50 -34.83
N VAL A 146 -26.43 9.37 -35.93
CA VAL A 146 -27.45 8.36 -36.14
C VAL A 146 -27.24 7.66 -37.49
N LYS A 147 -27.16 6.34 -37.44
CA LYS A 147 -27.15 5.50 -38.61
C LYS A 147 -28.57 5.08 -38.94
N VAL A 148 -28.97 5.30 -40.20
CA VAL A 148 -30.32 5.00 -40.65
C VAL A 148 -30.28 3.87 -41.67
N THR A 149 -31.07 2.81 -41.41
CA THR A 149 -31.26 1.68 -42.31
C THR A 149 -32.70 1.64 -42.80
N GLU A 150 -32.91 1.74 -44.11
CA GLU A 150 -34.22 1.65 -44.74
C GLU A 150 -34.75 0.21 -44.68
N CYS A 151 -36.05 0.06 -44.37
CA CYS A 151 -36.71 -1.24 -44.23
C CYS A 151 -37.96 -1.34 -45.13
N ASN A 152 -38.35 -2.57 -45.51
CA ASN A 152 -39.62 -2.88 -46.21
C ASN A 152 -39.87 -2.03 -47.46
N ASP A 153 -38.83 -1.80 -48.25
CA ASP A 153 -38.85 -1.00 -49.49
C ASP A 153 -39.11 0.50 -49.33
N TRP A 154 -39.14 1.00 -48.07
CA TRP A 154 -39.19 2.44 -47.80
C TRP A 154 -37.88 3.09 -48.21
N LYS A 155 -37.97 4.31 -48.76
CA LYS A 155 -36.83 5.13 -49.17
C LYS A 155 -36.89 6.51 -48.55
N LEU A 156 -35.76 6.95 -48.02
CA LEU A 156 -35.60 8.34 -47.62
C LEU A 156 -35.38 9.21 -48.86
N CYS A 157 -35.96 10.39 -48.88
CA CYS A 157 -35.77 11.37 -49.94
C CYS A 157 -35.56 12.78 -49.34
N ASP A 158 -35.05 13.71 -50.15
CA ASP A 158 -34.87 15.09 -49.72
C ASP A 158 -36.23 15.79 -49.49
N ALA A 159 -36.34 16.60 -48.42
CA ALA A 159 -37.55 17.32 -48.01
C ALA A 159 -38.01 18.41 -48.99
N LYS A 160 -37.30 18.64 -50.10
CA LYS A 160 -37.54 19.75 -51.05
C LYS A 160 -38.34 19.36 -52.29
N GLY A 161 -38.77 18.11 -52.43
CA GLY A 161 -39.45 17.62 -53.62
C GLY A 161 -40.89 17.20 -53.38
N GLU A 162 -41.77 17.26 -54.41
CA GLU A 162 -43.09 16.61 -54.33
C GLU A 162 -42.91 15.09 -54.22
N ILE A 163 -43.29 14.48 -53.10
CA ILE A 163 -43.22 13.04 -52.92
C ILE A 163 -44.44 12.42 -53.61
N PRO A 164 -44.22 11.46 -54.55
CA PRO A 164 -45.33 10.89 -55.32
C PRO A 164 -46.37 10.14 -54.45
N VAL A 165 -47.63 10.21 -54.86
CA VAL A 165 -48.73 9.53 -54.17
C VAL A 165 -48.56 8.01 -54.22
N ASN A 166 -48.93 7.31 -53.11
CA ASN A 166 -48.82 5.84 -52.98
C ASN A 166 -47.43 5.26 -53.19
N THR A 167 -46.38 6.02 -52.89
CA THR A 167 -44.99 5.54 -52.87
C THR A 167 -44.45 5.36 -51.46
N LYS A 168 -43.62 4.36 -51.25
CA LYS A 168 -42.86 4.16 -50.00
C LYS A 168 -41.64 5.10 -49.93
N GLN A 169 -41.95 6.42 -49.99
CA GLN A 169 -40.93 7.47 -49.90
C GLN A 169 -41.34 8.47 -48.83
N MET A 170 -40.38 8.92 -48.00
CA MET A 170 -40.58 9.97 -47.04
C MET A 170 -39.32 10.81 -46.86
N ALA A 171 -39.49 12.07 -46.54
CA ALA A 171 -38.45 12.87 -45.99
C ALA A 171 -38.60 12.88 -44.45
N PHE A 172 -37.59 12.47 -43.74
CA PHE A 172 -37.56 12.40 -42.31
C PHE A 172 -36.55 13.42 -41.74
N THR A 173 -37.07 14.40 -41.04
CA THR A 173 -36.26 15.43 -40.41
C THR A 173 -36.21 15.21 -38.89
N PHE A 174 -35.03 15.12 -38.31
CA PHE A 174 -34.78 14.92 -36.90
C PHE A 174 -33.90 16.09 -36.39
N GLU A 175 -34.38 16.81 -35.37
CA GLU A 175 -33.73 18.02 -34.85
C GLU A 175 -33.33 19.02 -35.98
N GLY A 176 -34.20 19.20 -36.95
CA GLY A 176 -33.99 20.12 -38.09
C GLY A 176 -33.06 19.61 -39.18
N GLN A 177 -32.52 18.40 -39.06
CA GLN A 177 -31.67 17.77 -40.05
C GLN A 177 -32.44 16.69 -40.83
N CYS A 178 -32.52 16.82 -42.15
CA CYS A 178 -33.06 15.78 -43.02
C CYS A 178 -32.12 14.58 -43.07
N LEU A 179 -32.56 13.43 -42.55
CA LEU A 179 -31.76 12.23 -42.45
C LEU A 179 -31.64 11.54 -43.81
N LYS A 180 -30.49 10.93 -44.05
CA LYS A 180 -30.17 10.13 -45.24
C LYS A 180 -29.92 8.67 -44.83
N PRO A 181 -30.04 7.71 -45.77
CA PRO A 181 -29.52 6.37 -45.48
C PRO A 181 -28.04 6.44 -45.09
N ASP A 182 -27.63 5.53 -44.22
CA ASP A 182 -26.31 5.47 -43.58
C ASP A 182 -26.10 6.50 -42.45
N ASP A 183 -24.87 6.96 -42.21
CA ASP A 183 -24.51 7.77 -41.08
C ASP A 183 -24.90 9.25 -41.28
N ASN A 184 -25.47 9.83 -40.24
CA ASN A 184 -25.82 11.24 -40.18
C ASN A 184 -25.21 11.83 -38.88
N ASP A 185 -24.37 12.84 -39.01
CA ASP A 185 -23.82 13.56 -37.87
C ASP A 185 -24.94 14.30 -37.15
N LEU A 186 -24.98 14.16 -35.83
CA LEU A 186 -25.91 14.85 -34.94
C LEU A 186 -25.07 15.64 -33.91
N ASN A 187 -25.70 16.61 -33.27
CA ASN A 187 -25.10 17.32 -32.15
C ASN A 187 -26.19 17.61 -31.13
N ILE A 188 -26.62 16.55 -30.42
CA ILE A 188 -27.69 16.65 -29.43
C ILE A 188 -27.10 16.41 -28.06
N GLU A 189 -26.96 17.47 -27.27
CA GLU A 189 -26.53 17.38 -25.88
C GLU A 189 -27.75 17.20 -24.97
N VAL A 190 -27.72 16.19 -24.11
CA VAL A 190 -28.68 15.96 -23.04
C VAL A 190 -27.95 16.09 -21.69
N LYS A 191 -28.24 17.15 -20.95
CA LYS A 191 -27.60 17.45 -19.67
C LYS A 191 -27.86 16.33 -18.65
N GLU A 192 -27.03 16.27 -17.62
CA GLU A 192 -27.23 15.35 -16.51
C GLU A 192 -28.61 15.53 -15.85
N ASN A 193 -29.22 14.43 -15.45
CA ASN A 193 -30.54 14.38 -14.78
C ASN A 193 -31.61 15.19 -15.50
N SER A 194 -31.61 15.18 -16.84
CA SER A 194 -32.56 15.93 -17.65
C SER A 194 -33.09 15.10 -18.81
N SER A 195 -34.12 15.63 -19.46
CA SER A 195 -34.69 15.09 -20.69
C SER A 195 -34.65 16.12 -21.80
N LYS A 196 -34.58 15.63 -23.03
CA LYS A 196 -34.67 16.40 -24.24
C LYS A 196 -35.74 15.83 -25.16
N ASP A 197 -36.77 16.64 -25.42
CA ASP A 197 -37.74 16.34 -26.46
C ASP A 197 -37.12 16.68 -27.82
N CYS A 198 -37.09 15.71 -28.73
CA CYS A 198 -36.53 15.85 -30.04
C CYS A 198 -37.59 16.21 -31.06
N ASP A 199 -37.35 17.24 -31.88
CA ASP A 199 -38.23 17.66 -32.96
C ASP A 199 -38.12 16.65 -34.12
N ILE A 200 -39.27 16.14 -34.52
CA ILE A 200 -39.43 15.21 -35.65
C ILE A 200 -40.44 15.77 -36.63
N GLN A 201 -40.01 15.86 -37.89
CA GLN A 201 -40.90 16.26 -38.98
C GLN A 201 -40.83 15.25 -40.11
N ILE A 202 -41.99 14.93 -40.69
CA ILE A 202 -42.09 13.95 -41.77
C ILE A 202 -42.91 14.51 -42.90
N ASP A 203 -42.31 14.58 -44.08
CA ASP A 203 -42.98 14.86 -45.36
C ASP A 203 -43.13 13.58 -46.18
N ARG A 204 -44.31 13.34 -46.70
CA ARG A 204 -44.63 12.15 -47.49
C ARG A 204 -45.64 12.40 -48.60
N GLY A 205 -45.73 11.51 -49.56
CA GLY A 205 -46.84 11.48 -50.50
C GLY A 205 -48.16 10.98 -49.89
N ALA A 206 -49.30 11.44 -50.43
CA ALA A 206 -50.62 10.99 -49.98
C ALA A 206 -50.82 9.49 -50.25
N TRP A 207 -51.57 8.80 -49.34
CA TRP A 207 -51.98 7.42 -49.53
C TRP A 207 -53.51 7.36 -49.74
N THR A 208 -53.87 6.64 -50.80
CA THR A 208 -55.30 6.46 -51.15
C THR A 208 -55.84 5.08 -50.75
N THR A 209 -55.00 4.21 -50.20
CA THR A 209 -55.37 2.86 -49.75
C THR A 209 -54.92 2.62 -48.32
N SER A 210 -55.78 2.00 -47.50
CA SER A 210 -55.39 1.61 -46.13
C SER A 210 -54.33 0.54 -46.13
N LYS A 211 -53.30 0.69 -45.28
CA LYS A 211 -52.25 -0.29 -45.06
C LYS A 211 -52.15 -0.73 -43.61
N THR A 212 -51.65 -1.94 -43.41
CA THR A 212 -51.20 -2.43 -42.09
C THR A 212 -49.90 -1.78 -41.71
N SER A 213 -49.65 -1.66 -40.40
CA SER A 213 -48.35 -1.12 -39.88
C SER A 213 -47.17 -1.92 -40.35
N GLU A 214 -46.10 -1.23 -40.71
CA GLU A 214 -44.83 -1.82 -41.08
C GLU A 214 -43.65 -0.94 -40.64
N THR A 215 -42.50 -1.53 -40.37
CA THR A 215 -41.27 -0.79 -40.06
C THR A 215 -40.73 -0.12 -41.29
N ALA A 216 -40.59 1.20 -41.31
CA ALA A 216 -40.06 1.96 -42.45
C ALA A 216 -38.53 2.10 -42.39
N MET A 217 -37.97 2.27 -41.21
CA MET A 217 -36.54 2.41 -41.01
C MET A 217 -36.11 1.96 -39.61
N GLN A 218 -34.83 1.71 -39.44
CA GLN A 218 -34.14 1.49 -38.17
C GLN A 218 -33.11 2.61 -37.95
N MET A 219 -32.99 3.09 -36.73
CA MET A 219 -32.05 4.13 -36.33
C MET A 219 -31.16 3.59 -35.23
N GLU A 220 -29.84 3.72 -35.40
CA GLU A 220 -28.84 3.35 -34.43
C GLU A 220 -28.11 4.62 -34.01
N PHE A 221 -28.21 5.00 -32.71
CA PHE A 221 -27.62 6.23 -32.19
C PHE A 221 -26.27 5.95 -31.56
N GLU A 222 -25.25 6.73 -31.95
CA GLU A 222 -23.98 6.78 -31.27
C GLU A 222 -23.94 7.96 -30.31
N TYR A 223 -23.48 7.72 -29.08
CA TYR A 223 -23.41 8.77 -28.07
C TYR A 223 -22.06 8.76 -27.34
N GLN A 224 -21.65 9.93 -26.87
CA GLN A 224 -20.46 10.14 -26.08
C GLN A 224 -20.82 10.63 -24.68
N ILE A 225 -20.09 10.12 -23.68
CA ILE A 225 -20.22 10.51 -22.29
C ILE A 225 -19.39 11.78 -22.07
N GLY A 226 -20.04 12.84 -21.60
CA GLY A 226 -19.38 14.09 -21.28
C GLY A 226 -18.51 14.00 -20.01
N GLN A 227 -17.62 14.96 -19.86
CA GLN A 227 -16.76 15.06 -18.69
C GLN A 227 -17.38 15.96 -17.63
N LYS A 228 -17.26 15.55 -16.36
CA LYS A 228 -17.63 16.32 -15.18
C LYS A 228 -16.67 16.02 -14.05
N GLU A 229 -16.39 17.01 -13.23
CA GLU A 229 -15.52 16.84 -12.05
C GLU A 229 -16.29 16.27 -10.88
N PHE A 230 -15.68 15.31 -10.21
CA PHE A 230 -16.14 14.65 -8.99
C PHE A 230 -15.08 14.70 -7.92
N GLN A 231 -15.49 14.60 -6.67
CA GLN A 231 -14.57 14.62 -5.54
C GLN A 231 -13.88 13.26 -5.39
N LEU A 232 -12.54 13.27 -5.36
CA LEU A 232 -11.72 12.16 -4.91
C LEU A 232 -11.20 12.49 -3.52
N ALA A 233 -11.69 11.77 -2.51
CA ALA A 233 -11.28 11.90 -1.12
C ALA A 233 -10.41 10.72 -0.68
N PHE A 234 -9.56 10.96 0.33
CA PHE A 234 -8.66 9.95 0.87
C PHE A 234 -8.87 9.81 2.38
N ASP A 235 -9.24 8.61 2.81
CA ASP A 235 -9.25 8.23 4.22
C ASP A 235 -7.93 7.51 4.54
N VAL A 236 -7.10 8.16 5.30
CA VAL A 236 -5.78 7.63 5.69
C VAL A 236 -5.83 6.53 6.76
N ASN A 237 -7.00 6.16 7.24
CA ASN A 237 -7.27 5.00 8.11
C ASN A 237 -6.28 4.86 9.27
N GLY A 238 -6.32 5.82 10.19
CA GLY A 238 -5.52 5.81 11.42
C GLY A 238 -4.10 6.35 11.29
N CYS A 239 -3.74 6.98 10.18
CA CYS A 239 -2.55 7.83 10.07
C CYS A 239 -2.86 9.24 10.62
N GLN A 240 -1.84 9.94 11.13
CA GLN A 240 -1.99 11.34 11.55
C GLN A 240 -1.82 12.34 10.39
N GLN A 241 -1.27 11.90 9.28
CA GLN A 241 -1.09 12.70 8.08
C GLN A 241 -2.43 12.81 7.34
N GLU A 242 -2.88 14.03 7.09
CA GLU A 242 -4.04 14.28 6.22
C GLU A 242 -3.60 14.27 4.74
N VAL A 243 -4.41 13.66 3.89
CA VAL A 243 -4.28 13.73 2.44
C VAL A 243 -5.46 14.54 1.91
N ALA A 244 -5.15 15.63 1.21
CA ALA A 244 -6.18 16.53 0.67
C ALA A 244 -7.03 15.85 -0.40
N SER A 245 -8.33 16.07 -0.36
CA SER A 245 -9.23 15.70 -1.46
C SER A 245 -8.98 16.60 -2.68
N GLN A 246 -9.33 16.10 -3.86
CA GLN A 246 -9.19 16.82 -5.12
C GLN A 246 -10.40 16.63 -6.02
N MET A 247 -10.67 17.61 -6.89
CA MET A 247 -11.69 17.49 -7.93
C MET A 247 -11.04 16.93 -9.19
N VAL A 248 -11.64 15.87 -9.74
CA VAL A 248 -11.09 15.12 -10.88
C VAL A 248 -12.20 14.80 -11.87
N SER A 249 -11.99 15.08 -13.15
CA SER A 249 -12.95 14.71 -14.18
C SER A 249 -13.01 13.19 -14.37
N ASN A 250 -14.22 12.66 -14.53
CA ASN A 250 -14.43 11.25 -14.83
C ASN A 250 -13.56 10.82 -16.02
N GLY A 251 -12.96 9.64 -15.90
CA GLY A 251 -12.06 9.10 -16.90
C GLY A 251 -10.62 9.55 -16.80
N ASN A 252 -10.30 10.58 -16.03
CA ASN A 252 -8.92 10.99 -15.83
C ASN A 252 -8.19 10.04 -14.89
N ARG A 253 -6.89 9.88 -15.14
CA ARG A 253 -5.98 9.12 -14.27
C ARG A 253 -5.38 10.05 -13.22
N VAL A 254 -5.30 9.56 -12.02
CA VAL A 254 -4.72 10.25 -10.86
C VAL A 254 -3.65 9.36 -10.27
N SER A 255 -2.45 9.92 -10.08
CA SER A 255 -1.42 9.25 -9.29
C SER A 255 -1.82 9.25 -7.82
N LEU A 256 -1.75 8.10 -7.18
CA LEU A 256 -2.16 7.96 -5.80
C LEU A 256 -1.10 8.52 -4.84
N PRO A 257 -1.52 9.23 -3.79
CA PRO A 257 -0.59 9.78 -2.81
C PRO A 257 0.06 8.68 -1.99
N ASN A 258 1.31 8.93 -1.57
CA ASN A 258 1.93 8.13 -0.52
C ASN A 258 1.43 8.62 0.84
N ALA A 259 1.29 7.71 1.79
CA ALA A 259 1.02 8.00 3.19
C ALA A 259 1.92 7.14 4.07
N GLU A 260 2.29 7.66 5.24
CA GLU A 260 3.19 6.99 6.18
C GLU A 260 2.50 6.77 7.52
N ARG A 261 2.56 5.55 8.03
CA ARG A 261 2.08 5.17 9.35
C ARG A 261 3.16 4.38 10.06
N GLU A 262 3.53 4.84 11.26
CA GLU A 262 4.55 4.17 12.07
C GLU A 262 4.19 2.70 12.34
N GLY A 263 5.13 1.80 12.13
CA GLY A 263 4.94 0.35 12.28
C GLY A 263 4.15 -0.32 11.16
N TYR A 264 3.78 0.40 10.10
CA TYR A 264 3.00 -0.14 8.97
C TYR A 264 3.65 0.18 7.62
N VAL A 265 3.26 -0.56 6.60
CA VAL A 265 3.53 -0.23 5.19
C VAL A 265 2.20 -0.04 4.48
N LEU A 266 2.11 0.98 3.64
CA LEU A 266 0.96 1.20 2.78
C LEU A 266 0.95 0.12 1.69
N LEU A 267 -0.11 -0.68 1.63
CA LEU A 267 -0.33 -1.66 0.55
C LEU A 267 -0.96 -0.99 -0.68
N GLY A 268 -1.68 0.11 -0.50
CA GLY A 268 -2.41 0.83 -1.52
C GLY A 268 -3.67 1.45 -0.94
N TRP A 269 -4.55 1.89 -1.84
CA TRP A 269 -5.80 2.54 -1.54
C TRP A 269 -6.97 1.67 -2.00
N GLU A 270 -7.93 1.41 -1.12
CA GLU A 270 -9.07 0.51 -1.36
C GLU A 270 -10.35 1.32 -1.56
N ASP A 271 -11.13 1.01 -2.60
CA ASP A 271 -12.45 1.60 -2.80
C ASP A 271 -13.53 0.88 -1.97
N SER A 272 -14.76 1.40 -2.01
CA SER A 272 -15.91 0.82 -1.27
C SER A 272 -16.30 -0.60 -1.73
N SER A 273 -15.81 -1.04 -2.87
CA SER A 273 -16.03 -2.39 -3.42
C SER A 273 -14.92 -3.37 -3.04
N GLY A 274 -13.85 -2.90 -2.38
CA GLY A 274 -12.70 -3.71 -1.97
C GLY A 274 -11.62 -3.84 -3.04
N ASN A 275 -11.64 -3.04 -4.10
CA ASN A 275 -10.56 -3.02 -5.09
C ASN A 275 -9.39 -2.20 -4.56
N LEU A 276 -8.18 -2.76 -4.68
CA LEU A 276 -6.94 -2.15 -4.21
C LEU A 276 -6.16 -1.51 -5.37
N TYR A 277 -5.79 -0.26 -5.21
CA TYR A 277 -5.02 0.55 -6.17
C TYR A 277 -3.66 0.92 -5.54
N THR A 278 -2.57 0.73 -6.28
CA THR A 278 -1.19 0.96 -5.78
C THR A 278 -0.52 2.18 -6.37
N ASP A 279 -0.75 2.48 -7.65
CA ASP A 279 -0.01 3.52 -8.38
C ASP A 279 -0.92 4.60 -8.93
N GLU A 280 -1.94 4.19 -9.71
CA GLU A 280 -2.87 5.07 -10.41
C GLU A 280 -4.31 4.67 -10.15
N PHE A 281 -5.19 5.65 -10.14
CA PHE A 281 -6.63 5.50 -10.05
C PHE A 281 -7.30 6.20 -11.22
N VAL A 282 -8.29 5.56 -11.85
CA VAL A 282 -9.10 6.19 -12.90
C VAL A 282 -10.42 6.64 -12.29
N MET A 283 -10.69 7.95 -12.35
CA MET A 283 -11.88 8.53 -11.75
C MET A 283 -13.16 8.03 -12.41
N PRO A 284 -14.04 7.35 -11.69
CA PRO A 284 -15.35 6.95 -12.20
C PRO A 284 -16.33 8.13 -12.26
N ILE A 285 -17.54 7.89 -12.70
CA ILE A 285 -18.65 8.85 -12.59
C ILE A 285 -19.18 8.78 -11.15
N GLY A 286 -19.02 9.87 -10.41
CA GLY A 286 -19.42 10.02 -9.01
C GLY A 286 -18.27 10.29 -8.07
N ASP A 287 -18.61 10.79 -6.88
CA ASP A 287 -17.64 11.02 -5.81
C ASP A 287 -17.11 9.71 -5.26
N VAL A 288 -15.80 9.67 -4.98
CA VAL A 288 -15.10 8.49 -4.47
C VAL A 288 -14.31 8.83 -3.23
N THR A 289 -14.36 7.92 -2.25
CA THR A 289 -13.42 7.91 -1.13
C THR A 289 -12.57 6.64 -1.23
N LEU A 290 -11.26 6.82 -1.25
CA LEU A 290 -10.29 5.75 -1.19
C LEU A 290 -9.74 5.66 0.23
N THR A 291 -9.75 4.45 0.81
CA THR A 291 -9.28 4.18 2.17
C THR A 291 -7.91 3.50 2.13
N ALA A 292 -6.95 4.02 2.89
CA ALA A 292 -5.61 3.44 2.97
C ALA A 292 -5.64 2.02 3.55
N LYS A 293 -5.00 1.08 2.86
CA LYS A 293 -4.82 -0.30 3.30
C LYS A 293 -3.42 -0.49 3.85
N TRP A 294 -3.33 -0.83 5.13
CA TRP A 294 -2.07 -0.97 5.85
C TRP A 294 -1.74 -2.42 6.14
N LYS A 295 -0.46 -2.76 6.06
CA LYS A 295 0.10 -4.01 6.58
C LYS A 295 1.05 -3.69 7.73
N GLU A 296 0.82 -4.31 8.90
CA GLU A 296 1.70 -4.18 10.06
C GLU A 296 3.07 -4.77 9.74
N LYS A 297 4.13 -4.06 10.12
CA LYS A 297 5.49 -4.57 10.08
C LYS A 297 5.75 -5.44 11.31
N THR A 298 6.44 -6.53 11.12
CA THR A 298 6.92 -7.38 12.21
C THR A 298 8.33 -6.94 12.62
N ALA A 299 8.58 -6.92 13.92
CA ALA A 299 9.94 -6.72 14.45
C ALA A 299 10.73 -8.02 14.33
N TYR A 300 11.89 -7.94 13.68
CA TYR A 300 12.84 -9.04 13.52
C TYR A 300 14.17 -8.71 14.18
N GLY A 301 14.69 -9.65 14.96
CA GLY A 301 16.10 -9.75 15.28
C GLY A 301 16.76 -10.66 14.24
N ILE A 302 17.70 -10.17 13.47
CA ILE A 302 18.42 -10.97 12.48
C ILE A 302 19.90 -11.08 12.85
N TYR A 303 20.43 -12.31 12.89
CA TYR A 303 21.85 -12.54 13.05
C TYR A 303 22.50 -12.81 11.69
N ILE A 304 23.61 -12.13 11.44
CA ILE A 304 24.40 -12.25 10.23
C ILE A 304 25.80 -12.72 10.62
N ALA A 305 26.09 -14.01 10.38
CA ALA A 305 27.36 -14.61 10.75
C ALA A 305 28.55 -14.01 9.99
N GLN A 306 28.33 -13.48 8.79
CA GLN A 306 29.35 -12.91 7.93
C GLN A 306 30.05 -11.71 8.56
N ASP A 307 29.32 -10.82 9.25
CA ASP A 307 29.86 -9.64 9.94
C ASP A 307 29.67 -9.70 11.46
N LYS A 308 29.17 -10.82 11.98
CA LYS A 308 28.91 -11.10 13.40
C LYS A 308 27.97 -10.06 14.02
N SER A 309 26.95 -9.62 13.27
CA SER A 309 25.99 -8.63 13.73
C SER A 309 24.66 -9.25 14.10
N LEU A 310 24.09 -8.77 15.21
CA LEU A 310 22.67 -8.88 15.55
C LEU A 310 22.01 -7.54 15.22
N ARG A 311 21.04 -7.56 14.30
CA ARG A 311 20.34 -6.36 13.87
C ARG A 311 18.86 -6.45 14.20
N PHE A 312 18.29 -5.33 14.61
CA PHE A 312 16.86 -5.22 14.89
C PHE A 312 16.21 -4.33 13.84
N ILE A 313 15.26 -4.91 13.11
CA ILE A 313 14.60 -4.27 11.97
C ILE A 313 13.09 -4.49 12.02
N GLN A 314 12.35 -3.67 11.27
CA GLN A 314 10.93 -3.91 11.01
C GLN A 314 10.72 -4.22 9.53
N SER A 315 9.94 -5.25 9.23
CA SER A 315 9.60 -5.62 7.86
C SER A 315 8.14 -6.06 7.74
N ALA A 316 7.49 -5.64 6.66
CA ALA A 316 6.22 -6.20 6.23
C ALA A 316 6.40 -7.52 5.46
N GLU A 317 7.59 -7.73 4.88
CA GLU A 317 7.94 -8.98 4.24
C GLU A 317 8.47 -9.97 5.28
N GLU A 318 8.16 -11.24 5.08
CA GLU A 318 8.64 -12.30 5.95
C GLU A 318 10.14 -12.53 5.73
N ILE A 319 10.91 -12.59 6.82
CA ILE A 319 12.35 -12.82 6.80
C ILE A 319 12.62 -14.21 7.36
N HIS A 320 13.43 -15.00 6.65
CA HIS A 320 13.84 -16.35 7.03
C HIS A 320 15.36 -16.48 7.04
N PRO A 321 15.92 -17.49 7.70
CA PRO A 321 17.30 -17.91 7.47
C PRO A 321 17.53 -18.16 5.98
N GLY A 322 18.60 -17.59 5.43
CA GLY A 322 18.89 -17.61 4.00
C GLY A 322 18.40 -16.38 3.21
N SER A 323 17.54 -15.55 3.78
CA SER A 323 17.17 -14.25 3.18
C SER A 323 18.42 -13.37 2.97
N VAL A 324 18.37 -12.46 1.99
CA VAL A 324 19.43 -11.48 1.76
C VAL A 324 19.03 -10.14 2.38
N TYR A 325 19.85 -9.65 3.30
CA TYR A 325 19.69 -8.33 3.90
C TYR A 325 20.93 -7.47 3.66
N LYS A 326 20.79 -6.35 2.98
CA LYS A 326 21.90 -5.44 2.61
C LYS A 326 23.09 -6.18 1.95
N GLY A 327 22.79 -7.16 1.09
CA GLY A 327 23.79 -7.96 0.38
C GLY A 327 24.44 -9.09 1.19
N MET A 328 24.03 -9.30 2.42
CA MET A 328 24.52 -10.36 3.31
C MET A 328 23.43 -11.40 3.55
N THR A 329 23.83 -12.65 3.78
CA THR A 329 22.90 -13.73 4.09
C THR A 329 22.53 -13.72 5.57
N VAL A 330 21.24 -13.68 5.87
CA VAL A 330 20.69 -13.83 7.22
C VAL A 330 20.90 -15.27 7.69
N THR A 331 21.53 -15.44 8.83
CA THR A 331 21.84 -16.77 9.40
C THR A 331 20.70 -17.25 10.29
N ASP A 332 20.26 -16.41 11.24
CA ASP A 332 19.18 -16.70 12.17
C ASP A 332 18.17 -15.55 12.21
N VAL A 333 16.93 -15.87 12.55
CA VAL A 333 15.83 -14.91 12.63
C VAL A 333 15.06 -15.12 13.93
N PHE A 334 14.77 -14.02 14.61
CA PHE A 334 14.04 -13.97 15.87
C PHE A 334 12.85 -13.02 15.77
N THR A 335 11.71 -13.43 16.30
CA THR A 335 10.47 -12.63 16.30
C THR A 335 9.78 -12.67 17.65
N GLY A 336 8.82 -11.76 17.88
CA GLY A 336 8.03 -11.71 19.10
C GLY A 336 8.75 -11.24 20.35
N PHE A 337 10.03 -10.93 20.26
CA PHE A 337 10.87 -10.48 21.37
C PHE A 337 10.47 -9.11 21.91
N ASP A 338 9.90 -8.27 21.05
CA ASP A 338 9.41 -6.92 21.38
C ASP A 338 8.18 -6.95 22.33
N LYS A 339 7.40 -8.02 22.28
CA LYS A 339 6.18 -8.23 23.08
C LYS A 339 6.42 -9.15 24.27
N ALA A 340 7.59 -9.76 24.37
CA ALA A 340 7.90 -10.74 25.40
C ALA A 340 8.50 -10.11 26.66
N THR A 341 8.28 -10.77 27.80
CA THR A 341 8.94 -10.45 29.07
C THR A 341 9.87 -11.60 29.45
N TYR A 342 11.14 -11.27 29.74
CA TYR A 342 12.14 -12.25 30.07
C TYR A 342 12.46 -12.20 31.57
N ARG A 343 12.57 -13.38 32.20
CA ARG A 343 12.92 -13.55 33.60
C ARG A 343 14.23 -14.28 33.78
N SER A 344 14.77 -14.82 32.70
CA SER A 344 16.07 -15.46 32.66
C SER A 344 16.68 -15.35 31.26
N LYS A 345 18.01 -15.52 31.17
CA LYS A 345 18.75 -15.45 29.91
C LYS A 345 18.31 -16.51 28.89
N GLU A 346 17.92 -17.71 29.35
CA GLU A 346 17.51 -18.82 28.49
C GLU A 346 16.22 -18.54 27.72
N GLN A 347 15.46 -17.55 28.14
CA GLN A 347 14.22 -17.14 27.46
C GLN A 347 14.48 -16.17 26.31
N VAL A 348 15.67 -15.54 26.27
CA VAL A 348 16.02 -14.58 25.21
C VAL A 348 16.32 -15.33 23.91
N PRO A 349 15.66 -15.02 22.78
CA PRO A 349 15.73 -15.86 21.59
C PRO A 349 17.12 -16.01 20.95
N TRP A 350 17.98 -15.03 21.14
CA TRP A 350 19.37 -15.02 20.61
C TRP A 350 20.42 -15.48 21.62
N TYR A 351 20.02 -15.87 22.84
CA TYR A 351 20.90 -16.52 23.80
C TYR A 351 21.08 -17.98 23.42
N ASP A 352 22.31 -18.46 23.24
CA ASP A 352 22.63 -19.82 22.80
C ASP A 352 23.60 -20.58 23.71
N GLY A 353 23.69 -20.14 24.98
CA GLY A 353 24.49 -20.84 25.99
C GLY A 353 25.62 -20.01 26.61
N ASP A 354 26.27 -20.60 27.63
CA ASP A 354 27.38 -19.95 28.37
C ASP A 354 28.73 -20.30 27.74
N TRP A 355 29.55 -19.29 27.46
CA TRP A 355 31.01 -19.34 27.28
C TRP A 355 31.62 -19.98 26.02
N TYR A 356 30.99 -20.90 25.29
CA TYR A 356 31.67 -21.65 24.24
C TYR A 356 30.84 -21.94 23.00
N GLU A 357 29.64 -21.35 22.85
CA GLU A 357 28.78 -21.74 21.75
C GLU A 357 28.63 -20.67 20.66
N THR A 358 28.36 -21.09 19.58
CA THR A 358 28.37 -20.84 18.14
C THR A 358 28.14 -19.41 17.66
N ARG A 359 27.48 -18.54 18.44
CA ARG A 359 27.04 -17.23 17.97
C ARG A 359 27.84 -16.09 18.61
N ILE A 360 28.98 -15.76 18.01
CA ILE A 360 29.77 -14.59 18.46
C ILE A 360 29.13 -13.33 17.92
N ILE A 361 28.55 -12.49 18.80
CA ILE A 361 28.00 -11.18 18.43
C ILE A 361 29.05 -10.10 18.71
N LYS A 362 29.52 -9.42 17.66
CA LYS A 362 30.46 -8.31 17.74
C LYS A 362 29.80 -6.96 17.51
N LYS A 363 28.64 -6.96 16.86
CA LYS A 363 27.89 -5.74 16.56
C LYS A 363 26.43 -5.92 16.90
N VAL A 364 25.84 -4.89 17.52
CA VAL A 364 24.39 -4.74 17.70
C VAL A 364 23.97 -3.46 17.01
N ILE A 365 22.94 -3.52 16.17
CA ILE A 365 22.44 -2.35 15.45
C ILE A 365 20.92 -2.38 15.46
N VAL A 366 20.30 -1.39 16.10
CA VAL A 366 18.85 -1.17 16.02
C VAL A 366 18.60 -0.24 14.84
N GLU A 367 18.19 -0.81 13.70
CA GLU A 367 18.09 -0.07 12.43
C GLU A 367 16.73 0.62 12.24
N ASP A 368 15.67 0.05 12.82
CA ASP A 368 14.33 0.63 12.85
C ASP A 368 13.88 0.86 14.29
N VAL A 369 12.85 1.69 14.49
CA VAL A 369 12.29 1.92 15.82
C VAL A 369 11.72 0.61 16.36
N ILE A 370 12.34 0.06 17.40
CA ILE A 370 11.86 -1.13 18.11
C ILE A 370 11.39 -0.71 19.50
N GLN A 371 10.14 -1.02 19.84
CA GLN A 371 9.53 -0.66 21.11
C GLN A 371 9.22 -1.90 21.96
N PRO A 372 10.19 -2.44 22.70
CA PRO A 372 9.99 -3.60 23.56
C PRO A 372 9.24 -3.24 24.85
N VAL A 373 8.59 -4.23 25.42
CA VAL A 373 7.98 -4.11 26.77
C VAL A 373 8.96 -4.46 27.89
N ASN A 374 10.07 -5.13 27.53
CA ASN A 374 11.08 -5.59 28.48
C ASN A 374 12.41 -5.78 27.74
N ILE A 375 13.53 -5.40 28.35
CA ILE A 375 14.88 -5.65 27.80
C ILE A 375 15.79 -6.40 28.78
N ALA A 376 15.22 -6.99 29.85
CA ALA A 376 16.01 -7.81 30.77
C ALA A 376 16.71 -8.94 29.99
N TYR A 377 18.00 -9.12 30.27
CA TYR A 377 18.88 -10.11 29.64
C TYR A 377 19.12 -9.96 28.12
N TRP A 378 18.64 -8.90 27.45
CA TRP A 378 18.74 -8.80 25.99
C TRP A 378 20.16 -8.90 25.45
N PHE A 379 21.13 -8.28 26.10
CA PHE A 379 22.53 -8.25 25.67
C PHE A 379 23.44 -8.93 26.70
N TYR A 380 22.86 -9.89 27.43
CA TYR A 380 23.52 -10.69 28.42
C TYR A 380 24.63 -11.54 27.79
N TYR A 381 25.87 -11.45 28.31
CA TYR A 381 27.03 -12.19 27.81
C TYR A 381 27.46 -11.86 26.39
N PHE A 382 27.16 -10.67 25.88
CA PHE A 382 27.76 -10.21 24.63
C PHE A 382 29.23 -9.82 24.84
N TYR A 383 30.05 -10.77 25.25
CA TYR A 383 31.37 -10.57 25.78
C TYR A 383 32.42 -10.14 24.71
N GLU A 384 32.19 -10.35 23.40
CA GLU A 384 33.05 -9.88 22.31
C GLU A 384 32.51 -8.64 21.58
N ILE A 385 31.56 -7.91 22.14
CA ILE A 385 30.96 -6.75 21.48
C ILE A 385 32.00 -5.65 21.21
N GLU A 386 32.04 -5.17 19.99
CA GLU A 386 32.93 -4.08 19.54
C GLU A 386 32.12 -2.78 19.29
N TYR A 387 30.87 -2.93 18.82
CA TYR A 387 30.00 -1.82 18.46
C TYR A 387 28.54 -2.12 18.84
N MET A 388 27.89 -1.17 19.48
CA MET A 388 26.46 -1.25 19.80
C MET A 388 25.80 0.10 19.51
N ASP A 389 24.81 0.11 18.61
CA ASP A 389 23.95 1.24 18.32
C ASP A 389 22.50 0.88 18.63
N ILE A 390 22.01 1.48 19.71
CA ILE A 390 20.64 1.32 20.19
C ILE A 390 19.84 2.63 20.14
N SER A 391 20.29 3.58 19.32
CA SER A 391 19.67 4.91 19.21
C SER A 391 18.21 4.88 18.75
N LYS A 392 17.76 3.80 18.11
CA LYS A 392 16.38 3.60 17.71
C LYS A 392 15.59 2.60 18.59
N LEU A 393 16.15 2.25 19.76
CA LEU A 393 15.44 1.43 20.73
C LEU A 393 14.54 2.33 21.59
N ASP A 394 13.23 2.28 21.36
CA ASP A 394 12.24 2.99 22.18
C ASP A 394 11.90 2.20 23.43
N THR A 395 12.53 2.57 24.54
CA THR A 395 12.35 1.91 25.84
C THR A 395 11.22 2.52 26.68
N SER A 396 10.35 3.35 26.11
CA SER A 396 9.28 4.04 26.83
C SER A 396 8.29 3.11 27.55
N LYS A 397 8.17 1.85 27.12
CA LYS A 397 7.33 0.82 27.75
C LYS A 397 8.09 -0.11 28.70
N VAL A 398 9.41 -0.02 28.74
CA VAL A 398 10.25 -0.94 29.51
C VAL A 398 10.11 -0.70 31.00
N GLN A 399 9.85 -1.75 31.76
CA GLN A 399 9.77 -1.73 33.22
C GLN A 399 10.94 -2.47 33.88
N ASP A 400 11.57 -3.40 33.18
CA ASP A 400 12.67 -4.21 33.69
C ASP A 400 13.85 -4.18 32.72
N MET A 401 15.00 -3.69 33.23
CA MET A 401 16.30 -3.65 32.55
C MET A 401 17.33 -4.54 33.24
N SER A 402 16.89 -5.42 34.18
CA SER A 402 17.84 -6.27 34.92
C SER A 402 18.67 -7.12 33.98
N TYR A 403 19.98 -7.17 34.24
CA TYR A 403 20.96 -7.91 33.44
C TYR A 403 21.02 -7.52 31.97
N ALA A 404 20.45 -6.38 31.55
CA ALA A 404 20.32 -6.02 30.14
C ALA A 404 21.67 -5.97 29.42
N PHE A 405 22.72 -5.49 30.08
CA PHE A 405 24.09 -5.34 29.55
C PHE A 405 25.11 -6.07 30.44
N TYR A 406 24.70 -7.11 31.14
CA TYR A 406 25.54 -7.90 32.03
C TYR A 406 26.67 -8.57 31.27
N MET A 407 27.94 -8.38 31.73
CA MET A 407 29.14 -8.86 31.06
C MET A 407 29.30 -8.41 29.60
N LEU A 408 28.64 -7.33 29.21
CA LEU A 408 28.80 -6.74 27.90
C LEU A 408 30.25 -6.35 27.64
N GLY A 409 30.89 -6.91 26.62
CA GLY A 409 32.26 -6.59 26.25
C GLY A 409 33.33 -7.07 27.24
N LEU A 410 33.06 -8.12 28.00
CA LEU A 410 34.01 -8.69 28.96
C LEU A 410 35.36 -9.06 28.32
N LEU A 411 35.36 -9.62 27.10
CA LEU A 411 36.52 -10.02 26.32
C LEU A 411 36.81 -9.11 25.12
N SER A 412 36.19 -7.93 25.09
CA SER A 412 36.26 -7.01 23.96
C SER A 412 37.67 -6.41 23.79
N PRO A 413 37.96 -5.87 22.58
CA PRO A 413 39.17 -5.11 22.32
C PRO A 413 39.25 -3.88 23.24
N PRO A 414 40.37 -3.14 23.21
CA PRO A 414 40.65 -2.05 24.14
C PRO A 414 39.52 -1.03 24.33
N SER A 415 38.62 -0.91 23.39
CA SER A 415 37.46 0.00 23.51
C SER A 415 36.23 -0.56 22.87
N ILE A 416 35.06 -0.31 23.51
CA ILE A 416 33.73 -0.59 23.00
C ILE A 416 33.11 0.73 22.54
N THR A 417 32.45 0.75 21.39
CA THR A 417 31.68 1.89 20.94
C THR A 417 30.20 1.69 21.30
N LEU A 418 29.68 2.55 22.16
CA LEU A 418 28.28 2.53 22.63
C LEU A 418 27.57 3.80 22.14
N VAL A 419 26.46 3.65 21.41
CA VAL A 419 25.68 4.74 20.81
C VAL A 419 24.24 4.63 21.25
N GLY A 420 23.60 5.76 21.61
CA GLY A 420 22.17 5.85 21.92
C GLY A 420 21.78 5.53 23.36
N PHE A 421 22.72 5.29 24.26
CA PHE A 421 22.42 5.01 25.68
C PHE A 421 21.82 6.22 26.40
N ASP A 422 22.24 7.42 26.04
CA ASP A 422 21.69 8.69 26.53
C ASP A 422 20.27 8.98 26.03
N MET A 423 19.81 8.24 25.01
CA MET A 423 18.49 8.38 24.39
C MET A 423 17.43 7.43 24.99
N LEU A 424 17.85 6.44 25.78
CA LEU A 424 16.92 5.47 26.37
C LEU A 424 15.95 6.16 27.32
N ASN A 425 14.65 5.93 27.10
CA ASN A 425 13.60 6.39 28.02
C ASN A 425 13.44 5.40 29.18
N THR A 426 13.95 5.77 30.36
CA THR A 426 13.91 4.92 31.57
C THR A 426 12.79 5.27 32.53
N SER A 427 11.90 6.22 32.17
CA SER A 427 10.87 6.77 33.07
C SER A 427 9.84 5.76 33.61
N ASN A 428 9.76 4.57 33.02
CA ASN A 428 8.90 3.48 33.48
C ASN A 428 9.66 2.32 34.12
N VAL A 429 11.00 2.38 34.15
CA VAL A 429 11.82 1.31 34.68
C VAL A 429 11.75 1.26 36.20
N THR A 430 11.51 0.08 36.76
CA THR A 430 11.43 -0.19 38.20
C THR A 430 12.57 -1.07 38.69
N ASN A 431 13.22 -1.84 37.81
CA ASN A 431 14.28 -2.79 38.13
C ASN A 431 15.50 -2.58 37.23
N MET A 432 16.64 -2.24 37.84
CA MET A 432 17.93 -2.07 37.18
C MET A 432 19.01 -2.98 37.84
N GLN A 433 18.58 -4.11 38.43
CA GLN A 433 19.51 -5.06 39.03
C GLN A 433 20.54 -5.55 38.00
N GLU A 434 21.83 -5.43 38.33
CA GLU A 434 22.95 -5.94 37.52
C GLU A 434 22.94 -5.49 36.06
N THR A 435 22.34 -4.32 35.76
CA THR A 435 22.18 -3.83 34.38
C THR A 435 23.50 -3.76 33.63
N PHE A 436 24.58 -3.28 34.26
CA PHE A 436 25.92 -3.18 33.68
C PHE A 436 26.97 -3.99 34.45
N ALA A 437 26.57 -4.89 35.38
CA ALA A 437 27.54 -5.62 36.16
C ALA A 437 28.55 -6.36 35.23
N TYR A 438 29.86 -6.22 35.55
CA TYR A 438 30.95 -6.77 34.78
C TYR A 438 31.07 -6.29 33.33
N ALA A 439 30.30 -5.27 32.92
CA ALA A 439 30.44 -4.72 31.57
C ALA A 439 31.80 -4.12 31.37
N ALA A 440 32.45 -4.41 30.23
CA ALA A 440 33.78 -3.95 29.86
C ALA A 440 34.86 -4.22 30.92
N LEU A 441 34.75 -5.32 31.68
CA LEU A 441 35.64 -5.64 32.79
C LEU A 441 37.11 -5.54 32.41
N ASN A 442 37.52 -6.04 31.24
CA ASN A 442 38.89 -6.07 30.75
C ASN A 442 39.21 -4.99 29.71
N ALA A 443 38.24 -4.12 29.37
CA ALA A 443 38.48 -3.04 28.41
C ALA A 443 39.35 -1.91 29.01
N SER A 444 40.14 -1.25 28.20
CA SER A 444 40.94 -0.09 28.65
C SER A 444 40.11 1.19 28.75
N LYS A 445 38.91 1.21 28.13
CA LYS A 445 37.96 2.35 28.14
C LYS A 445 36.55 1.86 28.23
N PHE A 446 35.79 2.44 29.19
CA PHE A 446 34.33 2.35 29.26
C PHE A 446 33.75 3.74 29.55
N VAL A 447 33.02 4.29 28.62
CA VAL A 447 32.37 5.60 28.76
C VAL A 447 30.97 5.51 28.19
N VAL A 448 30.00 5.82 29.02
CA VAL A 448 28.57 5.91 28.66
C VAL A 448 27.95 7.11 29.39
N ASP A 449 27.08 7.84 28.74
CA ASP A 449 26.38 8.95 29.39
C ASP A 449 24.96 8.52 29.79
N LEU A 450 24.74 8.41 31.10
CA LEU A 450 23.47 8.02 31.71
C LEU A 450 22.82 9.20 32.45
N SER A 451 23.35 10.42 32.29
CA SER A 451 22.90 11.60 33.01
C SER A 451 21.41 11.93 32.79
N ARG A 452 20.87 11.54 31.64
CA ARG A 452 19.46 11.77 31.25
C ARG A 452 18.49 10.67 31.68
N TRP A 453 18.98 9.59 32.26
CA TRP A 453 18.11 8.50 32.71
C TRP A 453 17.22 8.97 33.86
N ASP A 454 15.91 8.77 33.71
CA ASP A 454 14.94 8.98 34.77
C ASP A 454 14.85 7.70 35.61
N VAL A 455 15.42 7.73 36.80
CA VAL A 455 15.42 6.61 37.74
C VAL A 455 14.39 6.77 38.86
N SER A 456 13.48 7.73 38.74
CA SER A 456 12.53 8.10 39.79
C SER A 456 11.57 6.98 40.19
N LYS A 457 11.32 6.00 39.33
CA LYS A 457 10.50 4.81 39.63
C LYS A 457 11.31 3.57 40.02
N VAL A 458 12.64 3.62 39.92
CA VAL A 458 13.49 2.47 40.21
C VAL A 458 13.47 2.14 41.69
N THR A 459 13.28 0.86 41.98
CA THR A 459 13.25 0.32 43.35
C THR A 459 14.46 -0.57 43.64
N ASN A 460 15.08 -1.14 42.64
CA ASN A 460 16.18 -2.07 42.74
C ASN A 460 17.36 -1.66 41.82
N MET A 461 18.49 -1.31 42.45
CA MET A 461 19.78 -0.99 41.79
C MET A 461 20.90 -1.91 42.27
N ARG A 462 20.55 -3.09 42.81
CA ARG A 462 21.51 -4.07 43.29
C ARG A 462 22.55 -4.38 42.18
N ARG A 463 23.86 -4.20 42.51
CA ARG A 463 24.99 -4.48 41.61
C ARG A 463 24.94 -3.81 40.25
N MET A 464 24.22 -2.69 40.11
CA MET A 464 23.98 -2.08 38.78
C MET A 464 25.27 -1.83 38.01
N PHE A 465 26.34 -1.40 38.68
CA PHE A 465 27.66 -1.12 38.08
C PHE A 465 28.77 -1.95 38.72
N ASN A 466 28.46 -3.07 39.38
CA ASN A 466 29.44 -3.93 40.02
C ASN A 466 30.54 -4.36 39.04
N GLU A 467 31.81 -4.05 39.32
CA GLU A 467 32.97 -4.34 38.49
C GLU A 467 32.90 -3.83 37.03
N THR A 468 31.99 -2.90 36.72
CA THR A 468 31.89 -2.28 35.39
C THR A 468 33.17 -1.51 35.10
N GLY A 469 33.82 -1.79 33.95
CA GLY A 469 35.06 -1.12 33.54
C GLY A 469 36.20 -1.29 34.56
N TYR A 470 36.26 -2.41 35.25
CA TYR A 470 37.25 -2.67 36.31
C TYR A 470 38.69 -2.35 35.89
N SER A 471 39.12 -2.82 34.73
CA SER A 471 40.47 -2.62 34.18
C SER A 471 40.64 -1.30 33.40
N ALA A 472 39.55 -0.52 33.22
CA ALA A 472 39.57 0.67 32.40
C ALA A 472 40.47 1.77 32.98
N SER A 473 41.34 2.34 32.17
CA SER A 473 42.05 3.56 32.48
C SER A 473 41.25 4.83 32.22
N THR A 474 40.19 4.72 31.42
CA THR A 474 39.20 5.76 31.17
C THR A 474 37.78 5.21 31.44
N PHE A 475 37.11 5.75 32.47
CA PHE A 475 35.79 5.34 32.91
C PHE A 475 34.89 6.56 33.08
N GLY A 476 33.63 6.47 32.66
CA GLY A 476 32.64 7.54 32.83
C GLY A 476 31.23 7.04 32.65
N LEU A 477 30.31 7.50 33.52
CA LEU A 477 28.90 7.18 33.49
C LEU A 477 28.01 8.40 33.19
N GLY A 478 28.60 9.59 32.95
CA GLY A 478 27.91 10.86 32.96
C GLY A 478 27.68 11.41 34.38
N ASP A 479 26.98 12.52 34.52
CA ASP A 479 26.65 13.14 35.81
C ASP A 479 25.39 12.49 36.43
N LEU A 480 25.59 11.56 37.34
CA LEU A 480 24.54 10.86 38.05
C LEU A 480 24.10 11.58 39.34
N SER A 481 24.76 12.69 39.73
CA SER A 481 24.50 13.39 40.99
C SER A 481 23.04 13.85 41.16
N LYS A 482 22.34 14.04 40.02
CA LYS A 482 20.95 14.52 39.98
C LYS A 482 19.92 13.39 39.85
N TRP A 483 20.32 12.15 39.92
CA TRP A 483 19.38 11.04 39.87
C TRP A 483 18.44 11.07 41.09
N ASN A 484 17.14 10.94 40.81
CA ASN A 484 16.13 10.82 41.86
C ASN A 484 16.01 9.37 42.31
N VAL A 485 16.78 8.98 43.32
CA VAL A 485 16.81 7.62 43.87
C VAL A 485 15.85 7.40 45.03
N SER A 486 14.92 8.33 45.28
CA SER A 486 14.04 8.33 46.47
C SER A 486 13.12 7.11 46.60
N ASN A 487 12.96 6.31 45.55
CA ASN A 487 12.20 5.07 45.58
C ASN A 487 13.07 3.81 45.69
N VAL A 488 14.39 3.93 45.58
CA VAL A 488 15.31 2.78 45.63
C VAL A 488 15.33 2.17 47.04
N THR A 489 15.25 0.84 47.09
CA THR A 489 15.26 0.06 48.33
C THR A 489 16.50 -0.83 48.47
N ASP A 490 17.16 -1.17 47.38
CA ASP A 490 18.36 -2.01 47.34
C ASP A 490 19.44 -1.39 46.46
N MET A 491 20.60 -1.08 47.07
CA MET A 491 21.83 -0.59 46.42
C MET A 491 23.05 -1.47 46.78
N TYR A 492 22.83 -2.74 47.16
CA TYR A 492 23.90 -3.68 47.50
C TYR A 492 24.93 -3.75 46.37
N GLU A 493 26.22 -3.49 46.69
CA GLU A 493 27.36 -3.53 45.74
C GLU A 493 27.14 -2.68 44.46
N MET A 494 26.35 -1.57 44.54
CA MET A 494 25.98 -0.84 43.34
C MET A 494 27.17 -0.37 42.49
N PHE A 495 28.22 0.15 43.10
CA PHE A 495 29.45 0.62 42.48
C PHE A 495 30.72 -0.19 42.87
N ASN A 496 30.54 -1.37 43.50
CA ASN A 496 31.67 -2.16 43.97
C ASN A 496 32.69 -2.36 42.82
N ASN A 497 33.93 -1.89 43.02
CA ASN A 497 35.05 -1.92 42.04
C ASN A 497 34.73 -1.28 40.67
N ALA A 498 33.74 -0.42 40.53
CA ALA A 498 33.41 0.24 39.26
C ALA A 498 34.54 1.19 38.84
N GLY A 499 35.10 1.04 37.62
CA GLY A 499 36.19 1.85 37.12
C GLY A 499 37.39 1.89 38.07
N LEU A 500 37.72 0.75 38.70
CA LEU A 500 38.72 0.68 39.77
C LEU A 500 40.06 1.31 39.36
N ASN A 501 40.51 1.12 38.14
CA ASN A 501 41.81 1.61 37.67
C ASN A 501 41.76 3.00 37.03
N ALA A 502 40.55 3.58 36.85
CA ALA A 502 40.37 4.92 36.26
C ALA A 502 40.37 6.03 37.32
N SER A 503 40.67 7.26 36.90
CA SER A 503 40.40 8.45 37.69
C SER A 503 39.04 9.01 37.32
N TRP A 504 38.07 8.94 38.23
CA TRP A 504 36.71 9.47 38.08
C TRP A 504 36.16 9.89 39.43
N TYR A 505 35.04 10.64 39.41
CA TYR A 505 34.45 11.11 40.65
C TYR A 505 32.92 11.26 40.48
N LEU A 506 32.16 10.90 41.52
CA LEU A 506 30.72 11.04 41.59
C LEU A 506 30.31 11.57 42.98
N ASP A 507 29.55 12.66 43.02
CA ASP A 507 28.95 13.18 44.25
C ASP A 507 27.52 12.69 44.43
N CYS A 508 27.29 11.74 45.33
CA CYS A 508 25.99 11.20 45.69
C CYS A 508 25.37 11.86 46.93
N SER A 509 26.02 12.88 47.54
CA SER A 509 25.64 13.47 48.83
C SER A 509 24.21 14.07 48.80
N GLN A 510 23.66 14.38 47.64
CA GLN A 510 22.32 14.91 47.51
C GLN A 510 21.24 13.82 47.25
N TRP A 511 21.64 12.57 47.13
CA TRP A 511 20.69 11.47 46.89
C TRP A 511 19.80 11.25 48.12
N ASN A 512 18.50 11.19 47.91
CA ASN A 512 17.57 10.81 48.96
C ASN A 512 17.49 9.28 49.09
N VAL A 513 18.21 8.74 50.04
CA VAL A 513 18.33 7.29 50.30
C VAL A 513 17.47 6.81 51.47
N SER A 514 16.48 7.60 51.88
CA SER A 514 15.63 7.29 53.07
C SER A 514 14.85 5.98 52.97
N LYS A 515 14.65 5.42 51.77
CA LYS A 515 14.00 4.12 51.57
C LYS A 515 14.97 2.96 51.37
N VAL A 516 16.26 3.22 51.25
CA VAL A 516 17.26 2.17 51.05
C VAL A 516 17.39 1.32 52.31
N LYS A 517 17.18 0.03 52.15
CA LYS A 517 17.25 -0.97 53.22
C LYS A 517 18.52 -1.81 53.14
N THR A 518 19.13 -1.89 51.94
CA THR A 518 20.29 -2.74 51.69
C THR A 518 21.29 -1.98 50.84
N HIS A 519 22.47 -1.68 51.43
CA HIS A 519 23.58 -0.99 50.74
C HIS A 519 25.00 -1.47 51.13
N PRO A 520 25.20 -2.69 51.74
CA PRO A 520 26.55 -3.17 52.00
C PRO A 520 27.41 -3.16 50.74
N TYR A 521 28.67 -2.74 50.89
CA TYR A 521 29.63 -2.68 49.81
C TYR A 521 29.24 -1.77 48.66
N PHE A 522 28.47 -0.74 48.89
CA PHE A 522 27.92 0.18 47.88
C PHE A 522 28.97 0.65 46.91
N ASP A 523 30.15 1.08 47.42
CA ASP A 523 31.29 1.64 46.67
C ASP A 523 32.62 0.98 47.04
N SER A 524 32.59 -0.25 47.53
CA SER A 524 33.79 -0.99 47.95
C SER A 524 34.85 -0.99 46.85
N GLY A 525 36.12 -0.66 47.23
CA GLY A 525 37.24 -0.53 46.29
C GLY A 525 37.30 0.80 45.54
N VAL A 526 36.28 1.63 45.59
CA VAL A 526 36.23 2.95 44.92
C VAL A 526 35.75 4.07 45.86
N ASP A 527 35.83 3.85 47.16
CA ASP A 527 35.39 4.76 48.23
C ASP A 527 35.96 6.19 48.09
N SER A 528 37.18 6.31 47.56
CA SER A 528 37.79 7.63 47.34
C SER A 528 37.30 8.35 46.08
N LYS A 529 36.48 7.69 45.24
CA LYS A 529 35.97 8.20 43.98
C LYS A 529 34.48 8.58 44.08
N ILE A 530 33.82 8.14 45.15
CA ILE A 530 32.39 8.43 45.40
C ILE A 530 32.28 9.21 46.69
N LYS A 531 31.54 10.31 46.64
CA LYS A 531 31.06 10.98 47.85
C LYS A 531 29.70 10.43 48.20
N ASP A 532 29.66 9.65 49.24
CA ASP A 532 28.52 8.91 49.67
C ASP A 532 27.26 9.76 49.94
N PRO A 533 26.08 9.20 49.76
CA PRO A 533 24.86 9.81 50.27
C PRO A 533 24.81 9.73 51.79
N HIS A 534 23.93 10.52 52.41
CA HIS A 534 23.69 10.45 53.84
C HIS A 534 22.82 9.24 54.17
N TRP A 535 23.48 8.09 54.46
CA TRP A 535 22.78 6.86 54.85
C TRP A 535 21.95 7.05 56.09
N VAL A 536 20.71 6.58 56.09
CA VAL A 536 19.79 6.57 57.24
C VAL A 536 19.82 5.17 57.82
N TYR A 537 20.33 5.03 59.06
CA TYR A 537 20.46 3.76 59.78
C TYR A 537 19.25 3.49 60.68
#